data_7cc99344045dd33908d0041104f261c3
#
_entry.id   7cc99344045dd33908d0041104f261c3
#
_cell.length_a   1.000
_cell.length_b   1.000
_cell.length_c   1.000
_cell.angle_alpha   90.00
_cell.angle_beta   90.00
_cell.angle_gamma   90.00
#
_symmetry.space_group_name_H-M   'P 1'
#
loop_
_entity.id
_entity.type
_entity.pdbx_description
1 polymer ?
#
loop_
_entity_poly.entity_id
_entity_poly.type
_entity_poly.pdbx_seq_one_letter_code
_entity_poly.pdbx_strand_id
1 'polypeptide(L)'
;GEISTLIVDYDKETNQVLTWSDIASTTALCKRAAEALAVTSIDGRRVFELANNADEVVLEVLKNFCLDIAIQLYNLQYSYDPGVICIGGGISKQPLLIKLIKEAVEIIANETNQLLKPNVTTCKFYNEANLIGALSYFLSIK
;
A
#
# COMPACT_ATOMS: atom_id res chain seq x y z
N GLY A 1 15.35 -3.41 7.10
CA GLY A 1 14.85 -2.15 7.60
C GLY A 1 13.34 -2.10 7.69
N GLU A 2 12.80 -1.27 8.56
CA GLU A 2 11.37 -1.06 8.74
C GLU A 2 10.94 0.16 7.92
N ILE A 3 10.20 -0.06 6.84
CA ILE A 3 9.81 1.02 5.91
C ILE A 3 8.54 1.76 6.33
N SER A 4 7.76 1.23 7.27
CA SER A 4 6.51 1.86 7.73
C SER A 4 6.74 3.22 8.40
N THR A 5 7.94 3.43 8.96
CA THR A 5 8.36 4.65 9.63
C THR A 5 9.05 5.67 8.73
N LEU A 6 9.16 5.41 7.42
CA LEU A 6 9.68 6.40 6.48
C LEU A 6 8.82 7.66 6.52
N ILE A 7 9.47 8.80 6.69
CA ILE A 7 8.80 10.11 6.67
C ILE A 7 8.41 10.40 5.23
N VAL A 8 7.14 10.68 5.00
CA VAL A 8 6.57 11.00 3.68
C VAL A 8 6.23 12.46 3.55
N ASP A 9 5.97 13.13 4.68
CA ASP A 9 5.69 14.57 4.70
C ASP A 9 5.98 15.16 6.07
N TYR A 10 6.14 16.48 6.11
CA TYR A 10 6.30 17.27 7.32
C TYR A 10 5.53 18.60 7.19
N ASP A 11 4.48 18.71 7.99
CA ASP A 11 3.69 19.95 8.09
C ASP A 11 4.44 20.98 8.94
N LYS A 12 4.92 22.04 8.30
CA LYS A 12 5.69 23.11 8.95
C LYS A 12 4.85 24.00 9.87
N GLU A 13 3.54 24.05 9.67
CA GLU A 13 2.64 24.88 10.49
C GLU A 13 2.30 24.20 11.80
N THR A 14 2.02 22.91 11.74
CA THR A 14 1.64 22.09 12.90
C THR A 14 2.81 21.36 13.55
N ASN A 15 3.99 21.34 12.91
CA ASN A 15 5.15 20.52 13.26
C ASN A 15 4.84 19.01 13.32
N GLN A 16 3.88 18.55 12.50
CA GLN A 16 3.54 17.14 12.43
C GLN A 16 4.34 16.41 11.37
N VAL A 17 4.87 15.25 11.76
CA VAL A 17 5.53 14.32 10.86
C VAL A 17 4.50 13.30 10.38
N LEU A 18 4.43 13.10 9.08
CA LEU A 18 3.61 12.05 8.46
C LEU A 18 4.52 10.91 8.02
N THR A 19 4.24 9.72 8.50
CA THR A 19 4.98 8.50 8.11
C THR A 19 4.23 7.71 7.03
N TRP A 20 4.92 6.77 6.39
CA TRP A 20 4.25 5.92 5.40
C TRP A 20 3.09 5.12 6.02
N SER A 21 3.22 4.63 7.25
CA SER A 21 2.12 3.94 7.93
C SER A 21 0.89 4.81 8.17
N ASP A 22 1.07 6.12 8.31
CA ASP A 22 -0.04 7.05 8.51
C ASP A 22 -0.89 7.23 7.24
N ILE A 23 -0.32 6.97 6.07
CA ILE A 23 -1.01 7.11 4.78
C ILE A 23 -1.33 5.79 4.09
N ALA A 24 -0.54 4.74 4.30
CA ALA A 24 -0.60 3.49 3.53
C ALA A 24 -0.85 2.23 4.38
N SER A 25 -1.26 2.37 5.64
CA SER A 25 -1.72 1.23 6.45
C SER A 25 -3.20 0.92 6.20
N THR A 26 -3.62 -0.31 6.55
CA THR A 26 -5.05 -0.68 6.54
C THR A 26 -5.88 0.24 7.44
N THR A 27 -5.32 0.66 8.59
CA THR A 27 -5.96 1.62 9.49
C THR A 27 -6.19 2.98 8.81
N ALA A 28 -5.19 3.48 8.08
CA ALA A 28 -5.31 4.72 7.32
C ALA A 28 -6.40 4.62 6.23
N LEU A 29 -6.45 3.51 5.50
CA LEU A 29 -7.50 3.25 4.50
C LEU A 29 -8.89 3.27 5.14
N CYS A 30 -9.08 2.54 6.27
CA CYS A 30 -10.36 2.49 6.97
C CYS A 30 -10.79 3.87 7.48
N LYS A 31 -9.85 4.65 8.03
CA LYS A 31 -10.11 6.02 8.49
C LYS A 31 -10.60 6.92 7.34
N ARG A 32 -9.86 6.95 6.22
CA ARG A 32 -10.23 7.74 5.02
C ARG A 32 -11.60 7.33 4.47
N ALA A 33 -11.90 6.03 4.41
CA ALA A 33 -13.17 5.54 3.93
C ALA A 33 -14.33 5.91 4.87
N ALA A 34 -14.12 5.83 6.20
CA ALA A 34 -15.11 6.26 7.18
C ALA A 34 -15.42 7.76 7.07
N GLU A 35 -14.39 8.59 6.92
CA GLU A 35 -14.51 10.05 6.72
C GLU A 35 -15.29 10.35 5.43
N ALA A 36 -14.93 9.72 4.31
CA ALA A 36 -15.58 9.95 3.01
C ALA A 36 -17.05 9.51 2.99
N LEU A 37 -17.39 8.45 3.72
CA LEU A 37 -18.77 7.94 3.85
C LEU A 37 -19.58 8.64 4.95
N ALA A 38 -18.96 9.56 5.72
CA ALA A 38 -19.55 10.20 6.89
C ALA A 38 -20.09 9.19 7.93
N VAL A 39 -19.36 8.09 8.16
CA VAL A 39 -19.67 7.08 9.18
C VAL A 39 -18.63 7.09 10.30
N THR A 40 -19.00 6.58 11.47
CA THR A 40 -18.12 6.57 12.65
C THR A 40 -16.90 5.68 12.46
N SER A 41 -17.07 4.52 11.79
CA SER A 41 -16.00 3.58 11.52
C SER A 41 -16.40 2.60 10.42
N ILE A 42 -15.40 2.03 9.76
CA ILE A 42 -15.56 0.97 8.76
C ILE A 42 -14.34 0.05 8.83
N ASP A 43 -14.50 -1.24 8.64
CA ASP A 43 -13.39 -2.18 8.55
C ASP A 43 -12.91 -2.41 7.10
N GLY A 44 -11.70 -2.96 6.97
CA GLY A 44 -11.10 -3.19 5.65
C GLY A 44 -11.91 -4.17 4.78
N ARG A 45 -12.62 -5.13 5.36
CA ARG A 45 -13.48 -6.06 4.61
C ARG A 45 -14.62 -5.30 3.95
N ARG A 46 -15.28 -4.43 4.71
CA ARG A 46 -16.41 -3.63 4.23
C ARG A 46 -15.97 -2.60 3.18
N VAL A 47 -14.78 -2.01 3.33
CA VAL A 47 -14.19 -1.13 2.30
C VAL A 47 -14.09 -1.87 0.97
N PHE A 48 -13.49 -3.06 0.95
CA PHE A 48 -13.34 -3.82 -0.30
C PHE A 48 -14.67 -4.39 -0.82
N GLU A 49 -15.61 -4.71 0.05
CA GLU A 49 -16.96 -5.11 -0.37
C GLU A 49 -17.66 -3.96 -1.14
N LEU A 50 -17.66 -2.74 -0.59
CA LEU A 50 -18.22 -1.57 -1.25
C LEU A 50 -17.51 -1.25 -2.58
N ALA A 51 -16.17 -1.27 -2.58
CA ALA A 51 -15.39 -1.03 -3.78
C ALA A 51 -15.66 -2.07 -4.88
N ASN A 52 -15.81 -3.36 -4.53
CA ASN A 52 -16.15 -4.42 -5.48
C ASN A 52 -17.59 -4.29 -6.02
N ASN A 53 -18.47 -3.64 -5.27
CA ASN A 53 -19.84 -3.29 -5.70
C ASN A 53 -19.91 -1.93 -6.42
N ALA A 54 -18.75 -1.40 -6.84
CA ALA A 54 -18.63 -0.15 -7.60
C ALA A 54 -19.15 1.10 -6.86
N ASP A 55 -19.05 1.14 -5.53
CA ASP A 55 -19.29 2.37 -4.77
C ASP A 55 -18.23 3.41 -5.16
N GLU A 56 -18.67 4.50 -5.79
CA GLU A 56 -17.76 5.50 -6.39
C GLU A 56 -16.94 6.22 -5.34
N VAL A 57 -17.51 6.53 -4.17
CA VAL A 57 -16.83 7.23 -3.08
C VAL A 57 -15.68 6.37 -2.54
N VAL A 58 -15.97 5.10 -2.26
CA VAL A 58 -14.97 4.16 -1.73
C VAL A 58 -13.91 3.82 -2.77
N LEU A 59 -14.29 3.70 -4.05
CA LEU A 59 -13.34 3.49 -5.14
C LEU A 59 -12.36 4.65 -5.29
N GLU A 60 -12.81 5.89 -5.14
CA GLU A 60 -11.92 7.06 -5.19
C GLU A 60 -10.94 7.07 -4.01
N VAL A 61 -11.43 6.82 -2.79
CA VAL A 61 -10.56 6.66 -1.60
C VAL A 61 -9.52 5.58 -1.83
N LEU A 62 -9.93 4.44 -2.37
CA LEU A 62 -9.02 3.31 -2.61
C LEU A 62 -7.99 3.61 -3.71
N LYS A 63 -8.37 4.34 -4.77
CA LYS A 63 -7.42 4.79 -5.81
C LYS A 63 -6.37 5.73 -5.25
N ASN A 64 -6.79 6.72 -4.45
CA ASN A 64 -5.86 7.66 -3.81
C ASN A 64 -4.92 6.95 -2.82
N PHE A 65 -5.43 6.00 -2.04
CA PHE A 65 -4.62 5.13 -1.19
C PHE A 65 -3.59 4.32 -1.99
N CYS A 66 -3.98 3.77 -3.13
CA CYS A 66 -3.07 3.03 -4.02
C CYS A 66 -2.03 3.94 -4.67
N LEU A 67 -2.36 5.20 -4.94
CA LEU A 67 -1.41 6.18 -5.44
C LEU A 67 -0.34 6.53 -4.41
N ASP A 68 -0.72 6.72 -3.13
CA ASP A 68 0.23 6.93 -2.03
C ASP A 68 1.19 5.72 -1.89
N ILE A 69 0.68 4.50 -2.03
CA ILE A 69 1.51 3.29 -2.05
C ILE A 69 2.47 3.34 -3.24
N ALA A 70 1.97 3.62 -4.45
CA ALA A 70 2.78 3.61 -5.66
C ALA A 70 3.94 4.62 -5.61
N ILE A 71 3.73 5.81 -5.05
CA ILE A 71 4.79 6.80 -4.82
C ILE A 71 5.94 6.19 -4.01
N GLN A 72 5.62 5.50 -2.92
CA GLN A 72 6.65 4.88 -2.08
C GLN A 72 7.31 3.66 -2.75
N LEU A 73 6.57 2.93 -3.58
CA LEU A 73 7.15 1.85 -4.38
C LEU A 73 8.20 2.38 -5.36
N TYR A 74 7.97 3.54 -5.95
CA TYR A 74 9.00 4.22 -6.78
C TYR A 74 10.20 4.64 -5.94
N ASN A 75 10.01 5.22 -4.75
CA ASN A 75 11.11 5.58 -3.86
C ASN A 75 11.96 4.34 -3.48
N LEU A 76 11.32 3.21 -3.21
CA LEU A 76 12.01 1.94 -2.94
C LEU A 76 12.72 1.40 -4.19
N GLN A 77 12.10 1.51 -5.37
CA GLN A 77 12.72 1.09 -6.63
C GLN A 77 14.01 1.86 -6.90
N TYR A 78 14.00 3.19 -6.74
CA TYR A 78 15.18 4.02 -6.94
C TYR A 78 16.23 3.88 -5.84
N SER A 79 15.83 3.51 -4.62
CA SER A 79 16.76 3.34 -3.49
C SER A 79 17.48 2.01 -3.48
N TYR A 80 16.80 0.93 -3.88
CA TYR A 80 17.28 -0.45 -3.72
C TYR A 80 17.34 -1.25 -5.02
N ASP A 81 16.72 -0.77 -6.08
CA ASP A 81 16.61 -1.44 -7.38
C ASP A 81 16.20 -2.93 -7.28
N PRO A 82 15.14 -3.27 -6.56
CA PRO A 82 14.71 -4.65 -6.40
C PRO A 82 14.13 -5.20 -7.71
N GLY A 83 14.42 -6.45 -8.04
CA GLY A 83 13.80 -7.13 -9.19
C GLY A 83 12.29 -7.33 -9.05
N VAL A 84 11.77 -7.35 -7.82
CA VAL A 84 10.34 -7.47 -7.50
C VAL A 84 10.04 -6.89 -6.11
N ILE A 85 8.90 -6.23 -5.98
CA ILE A 85 8.35 -5.76 -4.69
C ILE A 85 7.08 -6.56 -4.38
N CYS A 86 7.08 -7.29 -3.27
CA CYS A 86 5.97 -8.14 -2.87
C CYS A 86 5.10 -7.45 -1.81
N ILE A 87 3.81 -7.30 -2.11
CA ILE A 87 2.82 -6.79 -1.17
C ILE A 87 2.28 -7.93 -0.31
N GLY A 88 2.46 -7.81 1.00
CA GLY A 88 1.98 -8.76 2.01
C GLY A 88 0.85 -8.20 2.86
N GLY A 89 0.49 -8.97 3.91
CA GLY A 89 -0.56 -8.58 4.86
C GLY A 89 -1.96 -8.98 4.42
N GLY A 90 -2.94 -8.74 5.31
CA GLY A 90 -4.32 -9.21 5.12
C GLY A 90 -5.02 -8.65 3.89
N ILE A 91 -4.82 -7.38 3.58
CA ILE A 91 -5.45 -6.72 2.43
C ILE A 91 -4.86 -7.14 1.08
N SER A 92 -3.64 -7.72 1.05
CA SER A 92 -3.02 -8.18 -0.19
C SER A 92 -3.75 -9.36 -0.85
N LYS A 93 -4.69 -10.00 -0.15
CA LYS A 93 -5.61 -10.99 -0.71
C LYS A 93 -6.67 -10.40 -1.64
N GLN A 94 -6.84 -9.10 -1.65
CA GLN A 94 -7.83 -8.40 -2.48
C GLN A 94 -7.26 -8.16 -3.89
N PRO A 95 -7.78 -8.83 -4.94
CA PRO A 95 -7.27 -8.64 -6.30
C PRO A 95 -7.41 -7.20 -6.79
N LEU A 96 -8.48 -6.51 -6.36
CA LEU A 96 -8.74 -5.11 -6.70
C LEU A 96 -7.61 -4.20 -6.18
N LEU A 97 -7.09 -4.44 -4.96
CA LEU A 97 -5.97 -3.65 -4.42
C LEU A 97 -4.74 -3.73 -5.33
N ILE A 98 -4.34 -4.95 -5.69
CA ILE A 98 -3.14 -5.15 -6.52
C ILE A 98 -3.33 -4.56 -7.92
N LYS A 99 -4.52 -4.69 -8.48
CA LYS A 99 -4.88 -4.07 -9.76
C LYS A 99 -4.70 -2.55 -9.68
N LEU A 100 -5.30 -1.90 -8.68
CA LEU A 100 -5.24 -0.44 -8.50
C LEU A 100 -3.82 0.06 -8.18
N ILE A 101 -3.02 -0.68 -7.41
CA ILE A 101 -1.61 -0.34 -7.19
C ILE A 101 -0.83 -0.37 -8.52
N LYS A 102 -1.04 -1.38 -9.36
CA LYS A 102 -0.40 -1.45 -10.67
C LYS A 102 -0.85 -0.32 -11.60
N GLU A 103 -2.13 0.01 -11.61
CA GLU A 103 -2.65 1.17 -12.35
C GLU A 103 -2.03 2.48 -11.86
N ALA A 104 -1.88 2.67 -10.54
CA ALA A 104 -1.22 3.84 -9.97
C ALA A 104 0.27 3.92 -10.35
N VAL A 105 0.97 2.79 -10.40
CA VAL A 105 2.35 2.71 -10.89
C VAL A 105 2.43 3.15 -12.36
N GLU A 106 1.50 2.73 -13.23
CA GLU A 106 1.45 3.18 -14.63
C GLU A 106 1.16 4.68 -14.75
N ILE A 107 0.25 5.23 -13.93
CA ILE A 107 -0.06 6.67 -13.91
C ILE A 107 1.22 7.46 -13.62
N ILE A 108 1.96 7.10 -12.56
CA ILE A 108 3.21 7.78 -12.21
C ILE A 108 4.26 7.64 -13.31
N ALA A 109 4.40 6.45 -13.92
CA ALA A 109 5.34 6.22 -15.00
C ALA A 109 5.09 7.15 -16.19
N ASN A 110 3.82 7.29 -16.57
CA ASN A 110 3.42 8.11 -17.72
C ASN A 110 3.62 9.62 -17.47
N GLU A 111 3.35 10.09 -16.24
CA GLU A 111 3.46 11.50 -15.88
C GLU A 111 4.90 11.96 -15.64
N THR A 112 5.78 11.06 -15.23
CA THR A 112 7.12 11.43 -14.75
C THR A 112 8.25 10.96 -15.66
N ASN A 113 7.97 10.23 -16.74
CA ASN A 113 8.97 9.62 -17.64
C ASN A 113 10.04 8.82 -16.86
N GLN A 114 9.63 8.12 -15.82
CA GLN A 114 10.55 7.33 -14.98
C GLN A 114 11.17 6.18 -15.78
N LEU A 115 12.49 6.02 -15.65
CA LEU A 115 13.24 4.96 -16.33
C LEU A 115 13.05 3.59 -15.66
N LEU A 116 12.95 3.58 -14.31
CA LEU A 116 12.76 2.38 -13.52
C LEU A 116 11.30 2.32 -13.07
N LYS A 117 10.63 1.20 -13.37
CA LYS A 117 9.25 0.97 -12.97
C LYS A 117 9.17 -0.19 -11.97
N PRO A 118 8.51 0.00 -10.80
CA PRO A 118 8.35 -1.05 -9.82
C PRO A 118 7.61 -2.27 -10.39
N ASN A 119 8.21 -3.45 -10.23
CA ASN A 119 7.56 -4.72 -10.54
C ASN A 119 6.84 -5.23 -9.29
N VAL A 120 5.52 -5.11 -9.26
CA VAL A 120 4.70 -5.34 -8.06
C VAL A 120 3.91 -6.65 -8.17
N THR A 121 3.98 -7.46 -7.12
CA THR A 121 3.20 -8.69 -6.98
C THR A 121 2.73 -8.90 -5.54
N THR A 122 1.95 -9.95 -5.29
CA THR A 122 1.56 -10.35 -3.95
C THR A 122 2.53 -11.37 -3.36
N CYS A 123 2.71 -11.34 -2.03
CA CYS A 123 3.37 -12.44 -1.34
C CYS A 123 2.57 -13.74 -1.50
N LYS A 124 3.24 -14.84 -1.81
CA LYS A 124 2.60 -16.17 -1.99
C LYS A 124 1.74 -16.59 -0.80
N PHE A 125 2.16 -16.24 0.41
CA PHE A 125 1.52 -16.61 1.67
C PHE A 125 0.78 -15.45 2.35
N TYR A 126 0.60 -14.33 1.66
CA TYR A 126 -0.17 -13.16 2.12
C TYR A 126 0.17 -12.74 3.56
N ASN A 127 -0.75 -12.93 4.50
CA ASN A 127 -0.59 -12.57 5.90
C ASN A 127 0.42 -13.44 6.66
N GLU A 128 0.66 -14.66 6.20
CA GLU A 128 1.59 -15.63 6.82
C GLU A 128 3.00 -15.52 6.25
N ALA A 129 3.23 -14.67 5.27
CA ALA A 129 4.51 -14.53 4.57
C ALA A 129 5.68 -14.27 5.52
N ASN A 130 5.48 -13.41 6.54
CA ASN A 130 6.52 -13.08 7.52
C ASN A 130 6.89 -14.29 8.40
N LEU A 131 5.89 -15.07 8.85
CA LEU A 131 6.12 -16.26 9.68
C LEU A 131 6.84 -17.35 8.90
N ILE A 132 6.40 -17.58 7.66
CA ILE A 132 7.00 -18.59 6.76
C ILE A 132 8.42 -18.15 6.38
N GLY A 133 8.63 -16.87 6.10
CA GLY A 133 9.95 -16.30 5.82
C GLY A 133 10.92 -16.46 6.99
N ALA A 134 10.48 -16.14 8.20
CA ALA A 134 11.27 -16.31 9.42
C ALA A 134 11.63 -17.79 9.68
N LEU A 135 10.67 -18.71 9.49
CA LEU A 135 10.91 -20.14 9.61
C LEU A 135 11.90 -20.63 8.55
N SER A 136 11.73 -20.23 7.29
CA SER A 136 12.63 -20.59 6.20
C SER A 136 14.06 -20.13 6.48
N TYR A 137 14.21 -18.87 6.94
CA TYR A 137 15.51 -18.33 7.32
C TYR A 137 16.14 -19.13 8.48
N PHE A 138 15.38 -19.41 9.54
CA PHE A 138 15.86 -20.22 10.67
C PHE A 138 16.35 -21.61 10.24
N LEU A 139 15.65 -22.25 9.33
CA LEU A 139 16.03 -23.57 8.81
C LEU A 139 17.24 -23.53 7.86
N SER A 140 17.50 -22.38 7.22
CA SER A 140 18.64 -22.21 6.31
C SER A 140 19.99 -21.95 7.02
N ILE A 141 19.96 -21.57 8.30
CA ILE A 141 21.15 -21.27 9.10
C ILE A 141 21.78 -22.54 9.73
N LYS A 142 21.13 -23.69 9.58
CA LYS A 142 21.65 -24.99 10.02
C LYS A 142 22.49 -25.63 8.93
#